data_efd60e3a1d00a3ef9db0f260e665e4e6
#
_entry.id   efd60e3a1d00a3ef9db0f260e665e4e6
#
_cell.length_a   1.000
_cell.length_b   1.000
_cell.length_c   1.000
_cell.angle_alpha   90.00
_cell.angle_beta   90.00
_cell.angle_gamma   90.00
#
_symmetry.space_group_name_H-M   'P 1'
#
loop_
_entity.id
_entity.type
_entity.pdbx_description
1 polymer ?
#
loop_
_entity_poly.entity_id
_entity_poly.type
_entity_poly.pdbx_seq_one_letter_code
_entity_poly.pdbx_strand_id
1 'polypeptide(L)'
;SHALMVRGGYMKYVGNGIYSEFPTLKRITAKIENIIRKEMNRIDGQEVLFPVVMPADLWEESGRYESVGSELVRLRDRNDSKLVLGMTHEEAAVQLVREYAQSYNKYPFMIYQIQRKFRDEARPRAGMIRVREFTMKDAYSFHTSQEDLEKYYDVCYHAYNRIFQKAGIPEVVTVKSDSGMMGGNISHEYMLLTPVGEDSIVLCTECDYRANMEAAENKVINESTGNLEELQCIETPNCKTIEDVCNFLKSDVKSSCKAVVYQKNADDAFVVGFVRGDYEINETKLRNLVGEDIHPAEITEDSPLVAGYIGPYNISDKVTFFCDLSLKGIDSMVAGANKEGYHYTGLNLERDLGAVNYVDIAKVREGGICPCCGKPTITIKRGIEVGNIFQLGTKYTKSMHMQYTDENGELQTPIMGCYGIGVGRMAASICEAHHDEYGPIWPISIAPWEVEVCCLRVDDEQTKSVADQLYQDLQNSDVEVLYDDRDVRPGAMFSDADLIGAPIRVVVSPRNLKEGVVEITTR
;
A
#
# COMPACT_ATOMS: atom_id res chain seq x y z
N SER A 1 -4.77 4.28 16.47
CA SER A 1 -3.64 3.54 17.07
C SER A 1 -2.54 4.45 17.59
N HIS A 2 -2.09 5.45 16.80
CA HIS A 2 -0.95 6.30 17.20
C HIS A 2 -1.09 6.88 18.62
N ALA A 3 -2.19 7.55 18.91
CA ALA A 3 -2.40 8.17 20.23
C ALA A 3 -2.40 7.16 21.38
N LEU A 4 -3.04 6.00 21.19
CA LEU A 4 -3.08 4.93 22.17
C LEU A 4 -1.70 4.31 22.40
N MET A 5 -0.94 4.10 21.33
CA MET A 5 0.42 3.52 21.42
C MET A 5 1.41 4.47 22.09
N VAL A 6 1.31 5.78 21.87
CA VAL A 6 2.14 6.76 22.60
C VAL A 6 1.74 6.83 24.06
N ARG A 7 0.44 6.93 24.37
CA ARG A 7 -0.06 7.00 25.76
C ARG A 7 0.21 5.72 26.56
N GLY A 8 0.10 4.57 25.92
CA GLY A 8 0.33 3.26 26.55
C GLY A 8 1.80 2.85 26.67
N GLY A 9 2.75 3.72 26.30
CA GLY A 9 4.18 3.40 26.41
C GLY A 9 4.64 2.27 25.49
N TYR A 10 4.14 2.26 24.24
CA TYR A 10 4.56 1.31 23.21
C TYR A 10 5.77 1.80 22.43
N MET A 11 5.77 3.06 22.07
CA MET A 11 6.80 3.69 21.25
C MET A 11 7.13 5.09 21.71
N LYS A 12 8.35 5.52 21.41
CA LYS A 12 8.83 6.87 21.68
C LYS A 12 9.34 7.52 20.41
N TYR A 13 8.92 8.75 20.19
CA TYR A 13 9.40 9.58 19.10
C TYR A 13 10.91 9.88 19.26
N VAL A 14 11.66 9.64 18.20
CA VAL A 14 13.09 9.98 18.09
C VAL A 14 13.26 11.08 17.05
N GLY A 15 12.60 10.95 15.91
CA GLY A 15 12.59 11.89 14.81
C GLY A 15 11.38 11.65 13.93
N ASN A 16 11.18 12.49 12.92
CA ASN A 16 10.02 12.37 12.03
C ASN A 16 10.04 11.02 11.30
N GLY A 17 9.07 10.16 11.59
CA GLY A 17 8.98 8.80 11.05
C GLY A 17 10.00 7.81 11.63
N ILE A 18 10.64 8.15 12.76
CA ILE A 18 11.63 7.30 13.43
C ILE A 18 11.24 7.17 14.91
N TYR A 19 11.06 5.93 15.36
CA TYR A 19 10.61 5.60 16.71
C TYR A 19 11.47 4.54 17.37
N SER A 20 11.63 4.66 18.69
CA SER A 20 12.08 3.56 19.52
C SER A 20 10.89 2.74 19.98
N GLU A 21 11.05 1.44 20.07
CA GLU A 21 10.06 0.52 20.61
C GLU A 21 10.34 0.27 22.09
N PHE A 22 9.33 0.48 22.95
CA PHE A 22 9.36 0.04 24.33
C PHE A 22 9.09 -1.48 24.45
N PRO A 23 9.33 -2.11 25.61
CA PRO A 23 9.12 -3.53 25.79
C PRO A 23 7.74 -4.02 25.35
N THR A 24 6.69 -3.23 25.58
CA THR A 24 5.31 -3.54 25.18
C THR A 24 5.18 -3.76 23.67
N LEU A 25 5.64 -2.82 22.86
CA LEU A 25 5.60 -2.96 21.39
C LEU A 25 6.59 -4.02 20.91
N LYS A 26 7.79 -4.09 21.50
CA LYS A 26 8.79 -5.08 21.07
C LYS A 26 8.32 -6.51 21.28
N ARG A 27 7.58 -6.79 22.35
CA ARG A 27 6.97 -8.12 22.58
C ARG A 27 5.94 -8.43 21.48
N ILE A 28 5.09 -7.49 21.11
CA ILE A 28 4.10 -7.63 20.03
C ILE A 28 4.78 -7.89 18.68
N THR A 29 5.73 -7.05 18.29
CA THR A 29 6.44 -7.18 17.02
C THR A 29 7.19 -8.51 16.92
N ALA A 30 7.82 -8.96 18.01
CA ALA A 30 8.49 -10.26 18.06
C ALA A 30 7.51 -11.44 17.86
N LYS A 31 6.31 -11.37 18.40
CA LYS A 31 5.26 -12.39 18.18
C LYS A 31 4.75 -12.38 16.74
N ILE A 32 4.53 -11.21 16.17
CA ILE A 32 4.17 -11.05 14.75
C ILE A 32 5.26 -11.64 13.85
N GLU A 33 6.53 -11.29 14.08
CA GLU A 33 7.67 -11.85 13.37
C GLU A 33 7.70 -13.38 13.45
N ASN A 34 7.37 -13.93 14.62
CA ASN A 34 7.37 -15.38 14.85
C ASN A 34 6.21 -16.10 14.10
N ILE A 35 5.03 -15.48 14.06
CA ILE A 35 3.91 -15.98 13.24
C ILE A 35 4.30 -16.00 11.76
N ILE A 36 4.90 -14.91 11.27
CA ILE A 36 5.37 -14.79 9.88
C ILE A 36 6.43 -15.86 9.58
N ARG A 37 7.44 -16.00 10.45
CA ARG A 37 8.51 -16.99 10.30
C ARG A 37 7.99 -18.42 10.19
N LYS A 38 7.04 -18.79 11.06
CA LYS A 38 6.41 -20.13 11.03
C LYS A 38 5.67 -20.39 9.71
N GLU A 39 4.97 -19.39 9.18
CA GLU A 39 4.24 -19.56 7.92
C GLU A 39 5.17 -19.53 6.69
N MET A 40 6.25 -18.77 6.71
CA MET A 40 7.25 -18.80 5.64
C MET A 40 8.00 -20.14 5.62
N ASN A 41 8.41 -20.65 6.77
CA ASN A 41 9.03 -21.97 6.87
C ASN A 41 8.08 -23.09 6.42
N ARG A 42 6.78 -22.96 6.68
CA ARG A 42 5.76 -23.93 6.26
C ARG A 42 5.61 -24.07 4.75
N ILE A 43 5.98 -23.03 4.00
CA ILE A 43 5.95 -23.00 2.54
C ILE A 43 7.35 -23.12 1.93
N ASP A 44 8.24 -23.83 2.64
CA ASP A 44 9.63 -24.12 2.24
C ASP A 44 10.54 -22.89 2.10
N GLY A 45 10.20 -21.77 2.72
CA GLY A 45 11.06 -20.59 2.78
C GLY A 45 12.29 -20.82 3.66
N GLN A 46 13.43 -20.31 3.22
CA GLN A 46 14.70 -20.35 3.95
C GLN A 46 15.05 -18.96 4.47
N GLU A 47 15.18 -18.83 5.79
CA GLU A 47 15.51 -17.55 6.42
C GLU A 47 16.98 -17.19 6.19
N VAL A 48 17.21 -16.00 5.67
CA VAL A 48 18.53 -15.40 5.45
C VAL A 48 18.59 -14.02 6.09
N LEU A 49 19.73 -13.36 6.02
CA LEU A 49 19.86 -11.96 6.46
C LEU A 49 20.75 -11.21 5.47
N PHE A 50 20.21 -10.13 4.90
CA PHE A 50 20.96 -9.23 4.04
C PHE A 50 21.48 -8.01 4.83
N PRO A 51 22.55 -7.34 4.35
CA PRO A 51 23.01 -6.10 4.97
C PRO A 51 21.99 -4.96 4.75
N VAL A 52 21.90 -4.04 5.72
CA VAL A 52 21.11 -2.79 5.61
C VAL A 52 21.86 -1.74 4.80
N VAL A 53 23.17 -1.66 4.99
CA VAL A 53 24.05 -0.77 4.23
C VAL A 53 24.71 -1.59 3.13
N MET A 54 24.51 -1.20 1.89
CA MET A 54 24.96 -1.95 0.72
C MET A 54 25.80 -1.07 -0.20
N PRO A 55 26.80 -1.67 -0.92
CA PRO A 55 27.48 -0.97 -2.00
C PRO A 55 26.47 -0.51 -3.07
N ALA A 56 26.67 0.70 -3.59
CA ALA A 56 25.86 1.23 -4.67
C ALA A 56 25.93 0.38 -5.95
N ASP A 57 27.03 -0.34 -6.16
CA ASP A 57 27.28 -1.19 -7.35
C ASP A 57 26.12 -2.16 -7.62
N LEU A 58 25.53 -2.77 -6.58
CA LEU A 58 24.37 -3.66 -6.71
C LEU A 58 23.15 -2.95 -7.30
N TRP A 59 22.95 -1.71 -6.91
CA TRP A 59 21.82 -0.87 -7.36
C TRP A 59 22.11 -0.25 -8.73
N GLU A 60 23.36 0.03 -9.04
CA GLU A 60 23.82 0.44 -10.38
C GLU A 60 23.63 -0.71 -11.38
N GLU A 61 23.98 -1.95 -10.98
CA GLU A 61 23.80 -3.17 -11.79
C GLU A 61 22.33 -3.42 -12.15
N SER A 62 21.40 -3.23 -11.22
CA SER A 62 19.96 -3.34 -11.49
C SER A 62 19.37 -2.15 -12.26
N GLY A 63 20.11 -1.05 -12.40
CA GLY A 63 19.65 0.20 -12.99
C GLY A 63 18.79 1.07 -12.04
N ARG A 64 18.62 0.66 -10.77
CA ARG A 64 17.77 1.36 -9.81
C ARG A 64 18.48 2.47 -9.05
N TYR A 65 19.79 2.51 -9.05
CA TYR A 65 20.54 3.59 -8.39
C TYR A 65 20.14 4.97 -8.91
N GLU A 66 19.96 5.11 -10.22
CA GLU A 66 19.55 6.38 -10.85
C GLU A 66 18.02 6.53 -10.98
N SER A 67 17.30 5.41 -11.22
CA SER A 67 15.87 5.46 -11.50
C SER A 67 14.99 5.61 -10.26
N VAL A 68 15.46 5.21 -9.07
CA VAL A 68 14.75 5.44 -7.82
C VAL A 68 15.00 6.86 -7.33
N GLY A 69 13.95 7.56 -6.97
CA GLY A 69 14.00 8.96 -6.53
C GLY A 69 14.65 9.15 -5.14
N SER A 70 14.27 10.23 -4.48
CA SER A 70 14.83 10.65 -3.19
C SER A 70 14.51 9.70 -2.01
N GLU A 71 13.61 8.75 -2.19
CA GLU A 71 13.31 7.73 -1.17
C GLU A 71 14.50 6.81 -0.87
N LEU A 72 15.40 6.61 -1.83
CA LEU A 72 16.64 5.88 -1.65
C LEU A 72 17.69 6.79 -1.02
N VAL A 73 18.13 6.47 0.20
CA VAL A 73 19.21 7.19 0.85
C VAL A 73 20.56 6.73 0.31
N ARG A 74 21.27 7.67 -0.27
CA ARG A 74 22.62 7.50 -0.81
C ARG A 74 23.62 8.16 0.12
N LEU A 75 24.69 7.45 0.44
CA LEU A 75 25.75 7.94 1.34
C LEU A 75 27.11 7.53 0.82
N ARG A 76 28.15 8.04 1.46
CA ARG A 76 29.55 7.68 1.19
C ARG A 76 30.24 7.26 2.48
N ASP A 77 31.11 6.29 2.38
CA ASP A 77 31.99 5.92 3.49
C ASP A 77 33.20 6.85 3.59
N ARG A 78 34.08 6.58 4.57
CA ARG A 78 35.30 7.38 4.80
C ARG A 78 36.31 7.33 3.62
N ASN A 79 36.17 6.37 2.72
CA ASN A 79 36.99 6.19 1.53
C ASN A 79 36.33 6.71 0.26
N ASP A 80 35.22 7.48 0.43
CA ASP A 80 34.39 8.02 -0.66
C ASP A 80 33.66 6.96 -1.51
N SER A 81 33.56 5.71 -1.02
CA SER A 81 32.81 4.67 -1.69
C SER A 81 31.31 4.95 -1.58
N LYS A 82 30.58 4.80 -2.70
CA LYS A 82 29.14 4.99 -2.75
C LYS A 82 28.42 3.84 -2.07
N LEU A 83 27.52 4.15 -1.15
CA LEU A 83 26.68 3.21 -0.42
C LEU A 83 25.21 3.63 -0.50
N VAL A 84 24.30 2.70 -0.21
CA VAL A 84 22.86 2.94 -0.05
C VAL A 84 22.35 2.31 1.23
N LEU A 85 21.29 2.90 1.82
CA LEU A 85 20.50 2.22 2.84
C LEU A 85 19.42 1.36 2.18
N GLY A 86 19.27 0.13 2.64
CA GLY A 86 18.30 -0.81 2.11
C GLY A 86 16.86 -0.32 2.29
N MET A 87 16.24 0.14 1.22
CA MET A 87 14.80 0.41 1.17
C MET A 87 14.00 -0.83 0.77
N THR A 88 14.65 -1.75 0.06
CA THR A 88 14.21 -3.08 -0.36
C THR A 88 15.44 -3.90 -0.72
N HIS A 89 15.34 -5.22 -0.95
CA HIS A 89 16.51 -6.09 -1.07
C HIS A 89 16.45 -7.08 -2.25
N GLU A 90 15.78 -6.73 -3.35
CA GLU A 90 15.76 -7.56 -4.56
C GLU A 90 17.18 -7.80 -5.09
N GLU A 91 17.98 -6.74 -5.14
CA GLU A 91 19.38 -6.79 -5.61
C GLU A 91 20.22 -7.69 -4.72
N ALA A 92 20.08 -7.57 -3.40
CA ALA A 92 20.80 -8.39 -2.43
C ALA A 92 20.40 -9.87 -2.52
N ALA A 93 19.12 -10.15 -2.80
CA ALA A 93 18.62 -11.51 -2.98
C ALA A 93 19.22 -12.16 -4.22
N VAL A 94 19.22 -11.47 -5.36
CA VAL A 94 19.86 -11.96 -6.59
C VAL A 94 21.36 -12.17 -6.39
N GLN A 95 22.04 -11.20 -5.80
CA GLN A 95 23.48 -11.27 -5.53
C GLN A 95 23.85 -12.47 -4.64
N LEU A 96 23.02 -12.77 -3.63
CA LEU A 96 23.28 -13.90 -2.73
C LEU A 96 23.19 -15.25 -3.44
N VAL A 97 22.24 -15.43 -4.37
CA VAL A 97 21.90 -16.77 -4.89
C VAL A 97 22.42 -17.03 -6.30
N ARG A 98 22.75 -16.01 -7.11
CA ARG A 98 23.07 -16.17 -8.53
C ARG A 98 24.26 -17.08 -8.83
N GLU A 99 25.24 -17.16 -7.92
CA GLU A 99 26.42 -18.02 -8.10
C GLU A 99 26.16 -19.48 -7.70
N TYR A 100 25.10 -19.73 -6.92
CA TYR A 100 24.77 -21.06 -6.39
C TYR A 100 23.62 -21.75 -7.14
N ALA A 101 22.69 -20.98 -7.71
CA ALA A 101 21.50 -21.47 -8.40
C ALA A 101 21.70 -21.53 -9.93
N GLN A 102 22.75 -22.20 -10.40
CA GLN A 102 23.17 -22.25 -11.82
C GLN A 102 22.64 -23.45 -12.61
N SER A 103 21.82 -24.30 -12.01
CA SER A 103 21.20 -25.45 -12.68
C SER A 103 19.71 -25.51 -12.39
N TYR A 104 18.92 -25.93 -13.38
CA TYR A 104 17.45 -26.05 -13.27
C TYR A 104 16.98 -26.88 -12.06
N ASN A 105 17.76 -27.88 -11.65
CA ASN A 105 17.44 -28.75 -10.51
C ASN A 105 17.53 -28.05 -9.13
N LYS A 106 18.02 -26.82 -9.08
CA LYS A 106 18.03 -25.98 -7.87
C LYS A 106 16.72 -25.21 -7.67
N TYR A 107 15.88 -25.16 -8.67
CA TYR A 107 14.60 -24.43 -8.67
C TYR A 107 13.40 -25.36 -8.46
N PRO A 108 12.26 -24.87 -7.96
CA PRO A 108 12.08 -23.54 -7.38
C PRO A 108 12.63 -23.45 -5.95
N PHE A 109 12.88 -22.25 -5.47
CA PHE A 109 13.21 -22.00 -4.07
C PHE A 109 12.79 -20.59 -3.65
N MET A 110 12.66 -20.39 -2.33
CA MET A 110 12.35 -19.09 -1.75
C MET A 110 13.26 -18.83 -0.55
N ILE A 111 13.82 -17.62 -0.52
CA ILE A 111 14.56 -17.07 0.61
C ILE A 111 13.80 -15.88 1.18
N TYR A 112 13.88 -15.65 2.47
CA TYR A 112 13.25 -14.51 3.13
C TYR A 112 14.10 -13.98 4.27
N GLN A 113 13.89 -12.73 4.62
CA GLN A 113 14.45 -12.12 5.82
C GLN A 113 13.39 -11.36 6.61
N ILE A 114 13.71 -11.08 7.87
CA ILE A 114 13.01 -10.10 8.70
C ILE A 114 14.06 -9.08 9.12
N GLN A 115 14.05 -7.89 8.51
CA GLN A 115 15.14 -6.93 8.60
C GLN A 115 14.64 -5.48 8.60
N ARG A 116 15.43 -4.59 9.17
CA ARG A 116 15.22 -3.15 9.07
C ARG A 116 15.33 -2.66 7.62
N LYS A 117 14.48 -1.71 7.29
CA LYS A 117 14.49 -0.94 6.05
C LYS A 117 14.52 0.54 6.40
N PHE A 118 15.09 1.32 5.51
CA PHE A 118 14.99 2.77 5.57
C PHE A 118 14.52 3.31 4.22
N ARG A 119 13.44 4.12 4.27
CA ARG A 119 12.92 4.86 3.12
C ARG A 119 12.84 6.33 3.51
N ASP A 120 13.40 7.22 2.71
CA ASP A 120 13.31 8.67 2.97
C ASP A 120 11.91 9.18 2.61
N GLU A 121 10.93 8.72 3.37
CA GLU A 121 9.52 9.06 3.22
C GLU A 121 9.32 10.56 3.45
N ALA A 122 8.77 11.24 2.45
CA ALA A 122 8.61 12.68 2.48
C ALA A 122 7.58 13.15 3.52
N ARG A 123 6.57 12.33 3.83
CA ARG A 123 5.44 12.69 4.71
C ARG A 123 5.10 11.57 5.69
N PRO A 124 6.01 11.25 6.65
CA PRO A 124 5.71 10.27 7.69
C PRO A 124 4.53 10.76 8.54
N ARG A 125 3.62 9.83 8.89
CA ARG A 125 2.42 10.14 9.67
C ARG A 125 1.76 8.89 10.24
N ALA A 126 0.78 9.09 11.11
CA ALA A 126 -0.03 8.01 11.70
C ALA A 126 0.82 6.96 12.46
N GLY A 127 1.85 7.39 13.19
CA GLY A 127 2.68 6.51 14.01
C GLY A 127 3.40 5.45 13.19
N MET A 128 3.19 4.16 13.51
CA MET A 128 3.86 3.03 12.84
C MET A 128 3.28 2.69 11.46
N ILE A 129 2.23 3.39 11.00
CA ILE A 129 1.61 3.11 9.69
C ILE A 129 2.48 3.62 8.55
N ARG A 130 2.98 4.86 8.65
CA ARG A 130 3.83 5.47 7.63
C ARG A 130 5.08 6.08 8.24
N VAL A 131 6.16 5.35 8.20
CA VAL A 131 7.43 5.63 8.86
C VAL A 131 8.58 5.64 7.86
N ARG A 132 9.74 6.12 8.30
CA ARG A 132 10.98 6.11 7.51
C ARG A 132 11.83 4.88 7.80
N GLU A 133 11.92 4.47 9.07
CA GLU A 133 12.62 3.26 9.50
C GLU A 133 11.65 2.23 10.05
N PHE A 134 11.70 1.00 9.55
CA PHE A 134 10.77 -0.07 9.92
C PHE A 134 11.36 -1.46 9.68
N THR A 135 10.79 -2.45 10.36
CA THR A 135 11.08 -3.87 10.09
C THR A 135 10.09 -4.43 9.07
N MET A 136 10.62 -5.12 8.08
CA MET A 136 9.84 -5.82 7.06
C MET A 136 10.27 -7.27 6.97
N LYS A 137 9.31 -8.20 6.85
CA LYS A 137 9.55 -9.48 6.24
C LYS A 137 9.48 -9.30 4.73
N ASP A 138 10.54 -9.56 4.05
CA ASP A 138 10.63 -9.60 2.61
C ASP A 138 11.15 -10.96 2.13
N ALA A 139 10.39 -11.57 1.25
CA ALA A 139 10.69 -12.87 0.68
C ALA A 139 10.84 -12.77 -0.85
N TYR A 140 11.69 -13.61 -1.40
CA TYR A 140 12.03 -13.64 -2.81
C TYR A 140 12.02 -15.09 -3.29
N SER A 141 11.19 -15.38 -4.28
CA SER A 141 11.11 -16.71 -4.89
C SER A 141 11.70 -16.71 -6.29
N PHE A 142 12.26 -17.84 -6.69
CA PHE A 142 12.95 -18.00 -7.96
C PHE A 142 12.43 -19.24 -8.68
N HIS A 143 12.08 -19.10 -9.96
CA HIS A 143 11.36 -20.08 -10.74
C HIS A 143 11.94 -20.21 -12.15
N THR A 144 11.75 -21.39 -12.77
CA THR A 144 12.14 -21.65 -14.15
C THR A 144 11.05 -21.38 -15.16
N SER A 145 9.79 -21.22 -14.70
CA SER A 145 8.65 -20.93 -15.58
C SER A 145 7.64 -20.00 -14.93
N GLN A 146 6.86 -19.32 -15.76
CA GLN A 146 5.76 -18.48 -15.30
C GLN A 146 4.69 -19.31 -14.57
N GLU A 147 4.38 -20.51 -15.06
CA GLU A 147 3.41 -21.40 -14.41
C GLU A 147 3.85 -21.80 -12.99
N ASP A 148 5.13 -22.08 -12.79
CA ASP A 148 5.68 -22.41 -11.47
C ASP A 148 5.61 -21.20 -10.52
N LEU A 149 5.94 -19.99 -11.00
CA LEU A 149 5.77 -18.76 -10.23
C LEU A 149 4.30 -18.56 -9.81
N GLU A 150 3.35 -18.75 -10.72
CA GLU A 150 1.92 -18.57 -10.43
C GLU A 150 1.44 -19.56 -9.36
N LYS A 151 1.86 -20.81 -9.42
CA LYS A 151 1.56 -21.82 -8.39
C LYS A 151 2.12 -21.40 -7.02
N TYR A 152 3.36 -20.95 -6.98
CA TYR A 152 3.99 -20.52 -5.73
C TYR A 152 3.41 -19.20 -5.21
N TYR A 153 3.03 -18.31 -6.10
CA TYR A 153 2.32 -17.07 -5.78
C TYR A 153 1.00 -17.36 -5.03
N ASP A 154 0.25 -18.35 -5.48
CA ASP A 154 -0.96 -18.81 -4.81
C ASP A 154 -0.67 -19.42 -3.43
N VAL A 155 0.40 -20.20 -3.30
CA VAL A 155 0.87 -20.72 -2.01
C VAL A 155 1.18 -19.57 -1.03
N CYS A 156 1.86 -18.52 -1.49
CA CYS A 156 2.13 -17.32 -0.70
C CYS A 156 0.86 -16.55 -0.34
N TYR A 157 -0.09 -16.44 -1.28
CA TYR A 157 -1.40 -15.84 -1.05
C TYR A 157 -2.11 -16.50 0.15
N HIS A 158 -2.17 -17.81 0.18
CA HIS A 158 -2.79 -18.55 1.28
C HIS A 158 -1.98 -18.48 2.58
N ALA A 159 -0.65 -18.42 2.51
CA ALA A 159 0.20 -18.22 3.69
C ALA A 159 -0.07 -16.85 4.35
N TYR A 160 -0.23 -15.80 3.56
CA TYR A 160 -0.58 -14.46 4.06
C TYR A 160 -1.93 -14.44 4.76
N ASN A 161 -2.95 -15.07 4.19
CA ASN A 161 -4.26 -15.19 4.84
C ASN A 161 -4.16 -15.87 6.22
N ARG A 162 -3.34 -16.92 6.32
CA ARG A 162 -3.09 -17.58 7.62
C ARG A 162 -2.34 -16.68 8.60
N ILE A 163 -1.38 -15.88 8.12
CA ILE A 163 -0.65 -14.91 8.96
C ILE A 163 -1.63 -13.91 9.56
N PHE A 164 -2.48 -13.28 8.75
CA PHE A 164 -3.43 -12.28 9.23
C PHE A 164 -4.48 -12.90 10.15
N GLN A 165 -4.98 -14.10 9.85
CA GLN A 165 -5.90 -14.82 10.71
C GLN A 165 -5.27 -15.11 12.09
N LYS A 166 -4.03 -15.62 12.12
CA LYS A 166 -3.31 -15.93 13.37
C LYS A 166 -2.96 -14.69 14.17
N ALA A 167 -2.71 -13.58 13.51
CA ALA A 167 -2.42 -12.31 14.16
C ALA A 167 -3.69 -11.57 14.65
N GLY A 168 -4.88 -12.06 14.32
CA GLY A 168 -6.15 -11.53 14.80
C GLY A 168 -6.80 -10.46 13.92
N ILE A 169 -6.44 -10.38 12.64
CA ILE A 169 -7.10 -9.51 11.63
C ILE A 169 -7.58 -10.33 10.41
N PRO A 170 -8.49 -11.29 10.60
CA PRO A 170 -8.98 -12.13 9.50
C PRO A 170 -9.78 -11.37 8.45
N GLU A 171 -10.23 -10.15 8.75
CA GLU A 171 -11.01 -9.27 7.88
C GLU A 171 -10.18 -8.53 6.81
N VAL A 172 -8.86 -8.73 6.78
CA VAL A 172 -8.00 -8.19 5.72
C VAL A 172 -8.45 -8.72 4.37
N VAL A 173 -8.65 -7.81 3.42
CA VAL A 173 -9.05 -8.14 2.05
C VAL A 173 -7.87 -8.04 1.09
N THR A 174 -7.82 -8.93 0.10
CA THR A 174 -6.83 -8.86 -0.97
C THR A 174 -7.40 -8.08 -2.14
N VAL A 175 -6.61 -7.17 -2.69
CA VAL A 175 -6.99 -6.30 -3.80
C VAL A 175 -5.94 -6.34 -4.91
N LYS A 176 -6.38 -6.23 -6.16
CA LYS A 176 -5.47 -6.03 -7.30
C LYS A 176 -4.79 -4.66 -7.16
N SER A 177 -3.49 -4.62 -7.39
CA SER A 177 -2.70 -3.40 -7.25
C SER A 177 -1.83 -3.12 -8.47
N ASP A 178 -1.31 -1.91 -8.55
CA ASP A 178 -0.26 -1.53 -9.51
C ASP A 178 1.10 -1.93 -8.95
N SER A 179 1.97 -2.48 -9.79
CA SER A 179 3.30 -2.94 -9.36
C SER A 179 4.29 -1.79 -9.12
N GLY A 180 4.01 -0.60 -9.60
CA GLY A 180 4.80 0.61 -9.39
C GLY A 180 6.28 0.46 -9.71
N MET A 181 7.14 1.01 -8.85
CA MET A 181 8.60 0.95 -8.98
C MET A 181 9.17 -0.47 -8.83
N MET A 182 8.44 -1.40 -8.23
CA MET A 182 8.89 -2.78 -8.07
C MET A 182 8.94 -3.50 -9.41
N GLY A 183 8.04 -3.14 -10.34
CA GLY A 183 7.91 -3.75 -11.66
C GLY A 183 7.18 -5.10 -11.62
N GLY A 184 7.07 -5.74 -12.78
CA GLY A 184 6.27 -6.95 -12.95
C GLY A 184 4.85 -6.68 -13.44
N ASN A 185 4.11 -7.74 -13.74
CA ASN A 185 2.81 -7.63 -14.41
C ASN A 185 1.61 -7.85 -13.48
N ILE A 186 1.81 -8.50 -12.34
CA ILE A 186 0.75 -8.86 -11.41
C ILE A 186 1.20 -8.53 -9.99
N SER A 187 0.36 -7.79 -9.29
CA SER A 187 0.54 -7.54 -7.87
C SER A 187 -0.79 -7.49 -7.13
N HIS A 188 -0.74 -7.88 -5.86
CA HIS A 188 -1.86 -7.79 -4.93
C HIS A 188 -1.39 -7.16 -3.62
N GLU A 189 -2.27 -6.38 -3.04
CA GLU A 189 -2.12 -5.81 -1.72
C GLU A 189 -3.15 -6.39 -0.76
N TYR A 190 -2.74 -6.53 0.49
CA TYR A 190 -3.61 -6.94 1.59
C TYR A 190 -3.99 -5.71 2.39
N MET A 191 -5.28 -5.42 2.44
CA MET A 191 -5.81 -4.17 2.97
C MET A 191 -6.70 -4.42 4.19
N LEU A 192 -6.36 -3.76 5.29
CA LEU A 192 -7.30 -3.59 6.39
C LEU A 192 -8.21 -2.41 6.08
N LEU A 193 -9.51 -2.66 5.88
CA LEU A 193 -10.47 -1.60 5.62
C LEU A 193 -10.77 -0.83 6.90
N THR A 194 -10.43 0.45 6.93
CA THR A 194 -10.64 1.34 8.07
C THR A 194 -10.69 2.80 7.63
N PRO A 195 -11.55 3.63 8.25
CA PRO A 195 -11.65 5.05 7.89
C PRO A 195 -10.34 5.85 8.04
N VAL A 196 -9.44 5.40 8.90
CA VAL A 196 -8.12 6.04 9.10
C VAL A 196 -7.09 5.63 8.06
N GLY A 197 -7.43 4.70 7.16
CA GLY A 197 -6.57 4.26 6.07
C GLY A 197 -6.22 5.40 5.11
N GLU A 198 -5.06 5.28 4.48
CA GLU A 198 -4.57 6.29 3.53
C GLU A 198 -4.94 5.97 2.09
N ASP A 199 -5.10 4.69 1.76
CA ASP A 199 -5.36 4.22 0.43
C ASP A 199 -6.86 4.16 0.12
N SER A 200 -7.22 4.42 -1.14
CA SER A 200 -8.59 4.29 -1.62
C SER A 200 -8.77 2.94 -2.28
N ILE A 201 -9.68 2.15 -1.75
CA ILE A 201 -9.95 0.78 -2.19
C ILE A 201 -11.30 0.72 -2.87
N VAL A 202 -11.28 0.24 -4.11
CA VAL A 202 -12.47 0.06 -4.95
C VAL A 202 -13.00 -1.35 -4.76
N LEU A 203 -14.24 -1.47 -4.37
CA LEU A 203 -14.91 -2.73 -4.08
C LEU A 203 -16.24 -2.79 -4.84
N CYS A 204 -16.62 -3.98 -5.30
CA CYS A 204 -17.97 -4.25 -5.75
C CYS A 204 -18.79 -4.84 -4.59
N THR A 205 -20.04 -4.42 -4.44
CA THR A 205 -20.94 -4.96 -3.40
C THR A 205 -21.65 -6.26 -3.82
N GLU A 206 -21.56 -6.63 -5.11
CA GLU A 206 -22.27 -7.75 -5.71
C GLU A 206 -21.39 -8.90 -6.20
N CYS A 207 -20.08 -8.64 -6.37
CA CYS A 207 -19.13 -9.66 -6.78
C CYS A 207 -17.76 -9.45 -6.10
N ASP A 208 -16.80 -10.34 -6.37
CA ASP A 208 -15.48 -10.31 -5.72
C ASP A 208 -14.48 -9.31 -6.34
N TYR A 209 -14.95 -8.38 -7.17
CA TYR A 209 -14.07 -7.36 -7.74
C TYR A 209 -13.53 -6.43 -6.66
N ARG A 210 -12.20 -6.38 -6.55
CA ARG A 210 -11.47 -5.55 -5.59
C ARG A 210 -10.17 -5.07 -6.20
N ALA A 211 -9.90 -3.76 -6.10
CA ALA A 211 -8.65 -3.17 -6.57
C ALA A 211 -8.30 -1.94 -5.73
N ASN A 212 -7.01 -1.59 -5.65
CA ASN A 212 -6.67 -0.24 -5.22
C ASN A 212 -7.05 0.78 -6.32
N MET A 213 -7.12 2.06 -5.96
CA MET A 213 -7.58 3.10 -6.91
C MET A 213 -6.67 3.19 -8.15
N GLU A 214 -5.38 2.94 -7.98
CA GLU A 214 -4.38 3.04 -9.04
C GLU A 214 -4.58 1.96 -10.12
N ALA A 215 -4.99 0.76 -9.73
CA ALA A 215 -5.20 -0.38 -10.63
C ALA A 215 -6.68 -0.63 -10.99
N ALA A 216 -7.61 0.08 -10.36
CA ALA A 216 -9.04 -0.15 -10.56
C ALA A 216 -9.46 0.18 -11.99
N GLU A 217 -10.14 -0.76 -12.64
CA GLU A 217 -10.62 -0.62 -14.01
C GLU A 217 -11.94 0.15 -14.01
N ASN A 218 -12.08 1.10 -14.92
CA ASN A 218 -13.28 1.90 -15.09
C ASN A 218 -14.13 1.35 -16.22
N LYS A 219 -15.45 1.26 -16.00
CA LYS A 219 -16.42 0.94 -17.04
C LYS A 219 -17.44 2.05 -17.10
N VAL A 220 -17.48 2.75 -18.22
CA VAL A 220 -18.43 3.84 -18.45
C VAL A 220 -19.28 3.53 -19.66
N ILE A 221 -20.58 3.72 -19.52
CA ILE A 221 -21.54 3.61 -20.61
C ILE A 221 -22.23 4.97 -20.72
N ASN A 222 -22.09 5.61 -21.87
CA ASN A 222 -22.82 6.81 -22.20
C ASN A 222 -24.03 6.41 -23.05
N GLU A 223 -25.18 6.97 -22.73
CA GLU A 223 -26.37 6.81 -23.56
C GLU A 223 -26.34 7.83 -24.68
N SER A 224 -26.42 7.36 -25.93
CA SER A 224 -26.56 8.26 -27.07
C SER A 224 -27.93 8.96 -27.01
N THR A 225 -27.91 10.27 -27.11
CA THR A 225 -29.14 11.10 -27.15
C THR A 225 -29.71 11.19 -28.56
N GLY A 226 -28.95 10.74 -29.56
CA GLY A 226 -29.27 10.91 -30.99
C GLY A 226 -29.18 12.34 -31.48
N ASN A 227 -28.69 13.27 -30.63
CA ASN A 227 -28.55 14.68 -30.96
C ASN A 227 -27.11 15.00 -31.36
N LEU A 228 -26.81 14.86 -32.64
CA LEU A 228 -25.53 15.22 -33.24
C LEU A 228 -25.57 16.67 -33.72
N GLU A 229 -25.07 17.59 -32.89
CA GLU A 229 -24.98 19.02 -33.22
C GLU A 229 -23.81 19.31 -34.18
N GLU A 230 -23.91 20.42 -34.91
CA GLU A 230 -22.80 20.90 -35.71
C GLU A 230 -21.68 21.46 -34.83
N LEU A 231 -20.42 21.21 -35.23
CA LEU A 231 -19.27 21.76 -34.56
C LEU A 231 -19.22 23.29 -34.74
N GLN A 232 -19.24 24.00 -33.62
CA GLN A 232 -19.15 25.46 -33.61
C GLN A 232 -18.08 25.92 -32.63
N CYS A 233 -17.32 26.95 -33.04
CA CYS A 233 -16.36 27.61 -32.16
C CYS A 233 -17.02 28.86 -31.56
N ILE A 234 -17.18 28.89 -30.24
CA ILE A 234 -17.93 29.92 -29.52
C ILE A 234 -17.00 30.67 -28.61
N GLU A 235 -17.16 31.99 -28.55
CA GLU A 235 -16.45 32.87 -27.62
C GLU A 235 -16.97 32.64 -26.18
N THR A 236 -16.05 32.33 -25.28
CA THR A 236 -16.33 32.03 -23.87
C THR A 236 -15.34 32.78 -22.98
N PRO A 237 -15.50 34.08 -22.86
CA PRO A 237 -14.52 34.94 -22.18
C PRO A 237 -14.42 34.55 -20.69
N ASN A 238 -13.18 34.41 -20.22
CA ASN A 238 -12.83 34.07 -18.83
C ASN A 238 -13.35 32.70 -18.32
N CYS A 239 -13.85 31.83 -19.17
CA CYS A 239 -14.28 30.49 -18.81
C CYS A 239 -13.10 29.52 -18.95
N LYS A 240 -12.39 29.24 -17.84
CA LYS A 240 -11.19 28.38 -17.83
C LYS A 240 -11.43 27.02 -17.20
N THR A 241 -12.45 26.87 -16.38
CA THR A 241 -12.82 25.60 -15.74
C THR A 241 -14.00 24.96 -16.43
N ILE A 242 -14.16 23.66 -16.30
CA ILE A 242 -15.33 22.93 -16.83
C ILE A 242 -16.63 23.52 -16.26
N GLU A 243 -16.63 23.88 -15.00
CA GLU A 243 -17.80 24.48 -14.33
C GLU A 243 -18.16 25.85 -14.95
N ASP A 244 -17.17 26.72 -15.17
CA ASP A 244 -17.39 28.03 -15.81
C ASP A 244 -17.98 27.88 -17.21
N VAL A 245 -17.37 26.98 -18.02
CA VAL A 245 -17.79 26.74 -19.39
C VAL A 245 -19.21 26.16 -19.46
N CYS A 246 -19.48 25.14 -18.65
CA CYS A 246 -20.80 24.50 -18.61
C CYS A 246 -21.89 25.47 -18.10
N ASN A 247 -21.59 26.30 -17.12
CA ASN A 247 -22.50 27.34 -16.64
C ASN A 247 -22.77 28.40 -17.73
N PHE A 248 -21.73 28.86 -18.41
CA PHE A 248 -21.84 29.87 -19.47
C PHE A 248 -22.66 29.36 -20.67
N LEU A 249 -22.39 28.13 -21.12
CA LEU A 249 -23.04 27.49 -22.26
C LEU A 249 -24.36 26.78 -21.90
N LYS A 250 -24.70 26.69 -20.61
CA LYS A 250 -25.85 25.94 -20.08
C LYS A 250 -25.86 24.47 -20.53
N SER A 251 -24.67 23.86 -20.56
CA SER A 251 -24.46 22.47 -20.93
C SER A 251 -24.26 21.58 -19.68
N ASP A 252 -24.54 20.28 -19.82
CA ASP A 252 -24.26 19.30 -18.77
C ASP A 252 -22.75 18.99 -18.71
N VAL A 253 -22.21 18.89 -17.50
CA VAL A 253 -20.81 18.48 -17.28
C VAL A 253 -20.51 17.12 -17.91
N LYS A 254 -21.50 16.21 -17.98
CA LYS A 254 -21.38 14.92 -18.67
C LYS A 254 -21.26 15.02 -20.18
N SER A 255 -21.60 16.17 -20.76
CA SER A 255 -21.44 16.49 -22.18
C SER A 255 -20.24 17.42 -22.38
N SER A 256 -19.20 17.30 -21.58
CA SER A 256 -17.99 18.09 -21.71
C SER A 256 -16.73 17.22 -21.70
N CYS A 257 -15.71 17.69 -22.38
CA CYS A 257 -14.39 17.08 -22.49
C CYS A 257 -13.37 17.92 -21.72
N LYS A 258 -12.86 17.37 -20.62
CA LYS A 258 -11.86 18.01 -19.75
C LYS A 258 -10.46 17.56 -20.13
N ALA A 259 -9.54 18.51 -20.24
CA ALA A 259 -8.12 18.26 -20.43
C ALA A 259 -7.36 18.32 -19.10
N VAL A 260 -6.48 17.36 -18.86
CA VAL A 260 -5.49 17.40 -17.78
C VAL A 260 -4.11 17.19 -18.40
N VAL A 261 -3.18 18.09 -18.09
CA VAL A 261 -1.89 18.19 -18.79
C VAL A 261 -0.76 17.76 -17.87
N TYR A 262 0.10 16.91 -18.42
CA TYR A 262 1.32 16.44 -17.78
C TYR A 262 2.52 16.69 -18.69
N GLN A 263 3.71 16.59 -18.14
CA GLN A 263 4.98 16.56 -18.86
C GLN A 263 5.75 15.30 -18.47
N LYS A 264 6.48 14.74 -19.43
CA LYS A 264 7.40 13.63 -19.22
C LYS A 264 8.62 14.10 -18.43
N ASN A 265 9.09 13.29 -17.48
CA ASN A 265 10.28 13.64 -16.70
C ASN A 265 11.57 13.64 -17.51
N ALA A 266 11.61 12.90 -18.63
CA ALA A 266 12.82 12.73 -19.43
C ALA A 266 13.14 13.95 -20.33
N ASP A 267 12.11 14.59 -20.90
CA ASP A 267 12.29 15.61 -21.96
C ASP A 267 11.29 16.76 -21.91
N ASP A 268 10.47 16.84 -20.85
CA ASP A 268 9.39 17.82 -20.67
C ASP A 268 8.34 17.83 -21.79
N ALA A 269 8.26 16.78 -22.59
CA ALA A 269 7.25 16.65 -23.64
C ALA A 269 5.83 16.58 -23.04
N PHE A 270 4.90 17.33 -23.67
CA PHE A 270 3.53 17.43 -23.17
C PHE A 270 2.71 16.17 -23.45
N VAL A 271 1.97 15.74 -22.43
CA VAL A 271 1.01 14.65 -22.50
C VAL A 271 -0.33 15.15 -21.96
N VAL A 272 -1.40 14.99 -22.72
CA VAL A 272 -2.74 15.42 -22.34
C VAL A 272 -3.66 14.20 -22.21
N GLY A 273 -4.29 14.06 -21.06
CA GLY A 273 -5.39 13.14 -20.86
C GLY A 273 -6.73 13.88 -20.99
N PHE A 274 -7.60 13.40 -21.88
CA PHE A 274 -8.96 13.89 -22.02
C PHE A 274 -9.94 12.93 -21.35
N VAL A 275 -10.76 13.44 -20.44
CA VAL A 275 -11.81 12.69 -19.73
C VAL A 275 -13.14 13.44 -19.79
N ARG A 276 -14.26 12.76 -19.58
CA ARG A 276 -15.55 13.43 -19.41
C ARG A 276 -15.47 14.40 -18.20
N GLY A 277 -16.12 15.54 -18.28
CA GLY A 277 -15.96 16.65 -17.36
C GLY A 277 -16.16 16.32 -15.88
N ASP A 278 -16.97 15.32 -15.57
CA ASP A 278 -17.26 14.83 -14.22
C ASP A 278 -16.26 13.76 -13.71
N TYR A 279 -15.27 13.37 -14.52
CA TYR A 279 -14.20 12.44 -14.12
C TYR A 279 -12.88 13.16 -13.82
N GLU A 280 -11.99 12.46 -13.15
CA GLU A 280 -10.61 12.86 -12.90
C GLU A 280 -9.64 11.84 -13.53
N ILE A 281 -8.45 12.31 -13.92
CA ILE A 281 -7.38 11.45 -14.40
C ILE A 281 -6.81 10.62 -13.25
N ASN A 282 -6.55 9.36 -13.55
CA ASN A 282 -5.70 8.50 -12.77
C ASN A 282 -4.27 8.60 -13.33
N GLU A 283 -3.41 9.32 -12.64
CA GLU A 283 -2.04 9.59 -13.07
C GLU A 283 -1.24 8.30 -13.27
N THR A 284 -1.43 7.29 -12.41
CA THR A 284 -0.76 5.99 -12.53
C THR A 284 -1.13 5.27 -13.83
N LYS A 285 -2.41 5.24 -14.19
CA LYS A 285 -2.86 4.66 -15.47
C LYS A 285 -2.27 5.40 -16.66
N LEU A 286 -2.28 6.73 -16.62
CA LEU A 286 -1.72 7.55 -17.69
C LEU A 286 -0.19 7.34 -17.82
N ARG A 287 0.53 7.36 -16.70
CA ARG A 287 1.97 7.06 -16.65
C ARG A 287 2.29 5.68 -17.26
N ASN A 288 1.51 4.66 -16.92
CA ASN A 288 1.72 3.32 -17.44
C ASN A 288 1.51 3.23 -18.96
N LEU A 289 0.57 4.02 -19.51
CA LEU A 289 0.37 4.13 -20.97
C LEU A 289 1.50 4.89 -21.66
N VAL A 290 2.00 5.95 -21.04
CA VAL A 290 3.13 6.73 -21.54
C VAL A 290 4.43 5.91 -21.49
N GLY A 291 4.56 5.00 -20.53
CA GLY A 291 5.72 4.11 -20.35
C GLY A 291 6.90 4.77 -19.64
N GLU A 292 6.71 5.94 -19.08
CA GLU A 292 7.72 6.69 -18.30
C GLU A 292 7.05 7.62 -17.28
N ASP A 293 7.84 8.12 -16.32
CA ASP A 293 7.33 9.00 -15.28
C ASP A 293 6.89 10.35 -15.84
N ILE A 294 5.78 10.85 -15.30
CA ILE A 294 5.18 12.13 -15.66
C ILE A 294 4.95 12.99 -14.42
N HIS A 295 4.85 14.28 -14.60
CA HIS A 295 4.49 15.26 -13.57
C HIS A 295 3.46 16.28 -14.10
N PRO A 296 2.69 16.95 -13.23
CA PRO A 296 1.79 18.02 -13.65
C PRO A 296 2.53 19.09 -14.46
N ALA A 297 1.97 19.47 -15.60
CA ALA A 297 2.64 20.37 -16.52
C ALA A 297 2.63 21.83 -16.05
N GLU A 298 3.70 22.54 -16.36
CA GLU A 298 3.72 24.00 -16.37
C GLU A 298 3.47 24.52 -17.79
N ILE A 299 2.33 25.20 -17.98
CA ILE A 299 1.97 25.82 -19.27
C ILE A 299 2.35 27.29 -19.22
N THR A 300 3.29 27.67 -20.08
CA THR A 300 3.78 29.06 -20.27
C THR A 300 3.26 29.64 -21.57
N GLU A 301 3.52 30.93 -21.83
CA GLU A 301 3.15 31.60 -23.10
C GLU A 301 3.81 30.98 -24.34
N ASP A 302 4.98 30.35 -24.17
CA ASP A 302 5.72 29.68 -25.26
C ASP A 302 5.28 28.22 -25.48
N SER A 303 4.37 27.71 -24.63
CA SER A 303 3.88 26.32 -24.70
C SER A 303 2.97 26.12 -25.93
N PRO A 304 2.95 24.91 -26.52
CA PRO A 304 2.05 24.59 -27.62
C PRO A 304 0.57 24.48 -27.22
N LEU A 305 0.26 24.72 -25.94
CA LEU A 305 -1.05 24.57 -25.31
C LEU A 305 -1.50 25.89 -24.70
N VAL A 306 -2.81 26.14 -24.70
CA VAL A 306 -3.41 27.35 -24.11
C VAL A 306 -4.17 26.95 -22.84
N ALA A 307 -3.62 27.30 -21.69
CA ALA A 307 -4.18 26.94 -20.39
C ALA A 307 -5.65 27.37 -20.23
N GLY A 308 -6.51 26.44 -19.85
CA GLY A 308 -7.96 26.65 -19.69
C GLY A 308 -8.78 26.48 -20.97
N TYR A 309 -8.14 26.30 -22.15
CA TYR A 309 -8.82 26.22 -23.45
C TYR A 309 -8.35 25.03 -24.30
N ILE A 310 -7.82 23.97 -23.67
CA ILE A 310 -7.26 22.80 -24.35
C ILE A 310 -8.36 21.82 -24.75
N GLY A 311 -8.36 21.39 -26.00
CA GLY A 311 -9.29 20.39 -26.52
C GLY A 311 -8.62 19.45 -27.53
N PRO A 312 -9.21 18.27 -27.80
CA PRO A 312 -8.60 17.26 -28.66
C PRO A 312 -8.69 17.61 -30.15
N TYR A 313 -9.65 18.43 -30.57
CA TYR A 313 -9.81 18.84 -31.96
C TYR A 313 -8.82 19.98 -32.29
N ASN A 314 -8.04 19.81 -33.36
CA ASN A 314 -6.98 20.73 -33.77
C ASN A 314 -5.92 21.02 -32.68
N ILE A 315 -5.64 20.05 -31.81
CA ILE A 315 -4.52 20.15 -30.87
C ILE A 315 -3.18 20.10 -31.62
N SER A 316 -2.16 20.74 -31.05
CA SER A 316 -0.81 20.75 -31.62
C SER A 316 -0.25 19.34 -31.84
N ASP A 317 0.38 19.09 -32.98
CA ASP A 317 1.07 17.85 -33.34
C ASP A 317 2.31 17.56 -32.45
N LYS A 318 2.77 18.56 -31.69
CA LYS A 318 3.85 18.41 -30.69
C LYS A 318 3.38 17.80 -29.36
N VAL A 319 2.10 17.51 -29.23
CA VAL A 319 1.49 17.04 -27.99
C VAL A 319 0.97 15.62 -28.17
N THR A 320 1.38 14.72 -27.28
CA THR A 320 0.77 13.40 -27.20
C THR A 320 -0.51 13.47 -26.37
N PHE A 321 -1.61 12.90 -26.85
CA PHE A 321 -2.85 12.89 -26.09
C PHE A 321 -3.54 11.53 -26.09
N PHE A 322 -4.37 11.33 -25.08
CA PHE A 322 -5.19 10.12 -24.88
C PHE A 322 -6.63 10.51 -24.55
N CYS A 323 -7.59 9.81 -25.15
CA CYS A 323 -9.01 9.98 -24.87
C CYS A 323 -9.51 8.83 -23.99
N ASP A 324 -10.11 9.17 -22.87
CA ASP A 324 -10.63 8.19 -21.91
C ASP A 324 -11.91 7.50 -22.40
N LEU A 325 -12.13 6.28 -21.94
CA LEU A 325 -13.37 5.51 -22.18
C LEU A 325 -14.64 6.28 -21.79
N SER A 326 -14.57 7.21 -20.84
CA SER A 326 -15.70 8.04 -20.42
C SER A 326 -16.21 9.00 -21.51
N LEU A 327 -15.41 9.25 -22.55
CA LEU A 327 -15.81 10.08 -23.68
C LEU A 327 -16.49 9.30 -24.82
N LYS A 328 -16.38 7.98 -24.80
CA LYS A 328 -16.91 7.12 -25.87
C LYS A 328 -18.43 7.16 -25.91
N GLY A 329 -18.99 7.41 -27.12
CA GLY A 329 -20.44 7.38 -27.33
C GLY A 329 -21.17 8.65 -26.88
N ILE A 330 -20.47 9.76 -26.64
CA ILE A 330 -21.10 11.07 -26.43
C ILE A 330 -21.32 11.72 -27.81
N ASP A 331 -22.59 12.01 -28.15
CA ASP A 331 -22.96 12.53 -29.47
C ASP A 331 -22.42 13.95 -29.72
N SER A 332 -22.55 14.83 -28.73
CA SER A 332 -22.13 16.22 -28.83
C SER A 332 -21.56 16.70 -27.49
N MET A 333 -20.38 17.29 -27.51
CA MET A 333 -19.71 17.75 -26.29
C MET A 333 -19.10 19.15 -26.45
N VAL A 334 -18.85 19.75 -25.30
CA VAL A 334 -18.10 21.00 -25.17
C VAL A 334 -16.64 20.66 -24.87
N ALA A 335 -15.70 21.31 -25.58
CA ALA A 335 -14.27 21.16 -25.36
C ALA A 335 -13.51 22.49 -25.62
N GLY A 336 -12.29 22.61 -25.12
CA GLY A 336 -11.43 23.73 -25.46
C GLY A 336 -11.17 23.83 -26.95
N ALA A 337 -11.03 25.04 -27.47
CA ALA A 337 -10.77 25.29 -28.89
C ALA A 337 -9.26 25.54 -29.20
N ASN A 338 -8.38 25.26 -28.25
CA ASN A 338 -6.93 25.54 -28.33
C ASN A 338 -6.60 27.01 -28.66
N LYS A 339 -7.53 27.88 -28.32
CA LYS A 339 -7.46 29.33 -28.51
C LYS A 339 -8.02 30.04 -27.28
N GLU A 340 -7.30 31.03 -26.79
CA GLU A 340 -7.72 31.80 -25.64
C GLU A 340 -9.10 32.44 -25.83
N GLY A 341 -9.99 32.22 -24.84
CA GLY A 341 -11.35 32.74 -24.84
C GLY A 341 -12.35 31.96 -25.71
N TYR A 342 -12.01 30.78 -26.23
CA TYR A 342 -12.90 30.02 -27.12
C TYR A 342 -13.03 28.57 -26.74
N HIS A 343 -14.24 28.03 -26.90
CA HIS A 343 -14.56 26.60 -26.80
C HIS A 343 -15.33 26.13 -28.04
N TYR A 344 -15.22 24.84 -28.33
CA TYR A 344 -16.09 24.15 -29.27
C TYR A 344 -17.35 23.67 -28.57
N THR A 345 -18.48 23.77 -29.27
CA THR A 345 -19.73 23.07 -28.96
C THR A 345 -20.04 22.11 -30.10
N GLY A 346 -20.86 21.09 -29.84
CA GLY A 346 -21.21 20.10 -30.84
C GLY A 346 -20.04 19.20 -31.28
N LEU A 347 -18.95 19.13 -30.51
CA LEU A 347 -17.82 18.26 -30.83
C LEU A 347 -18.24 16.80 -30.69
N ASN A 348 -18.00 16.02 -31.75
CA ASN A 348 -18.11 14.56 -31.72
C ASN A 348 -16.75 13.98 -32.10
N LEU A 349 -16.15 13.21 -31.19
CA LEU A 349 -14.76 12.74 -31.38
C LEU A 349 -14.61 11.84 -32.61
N GLU A 350 -15.56 10.96 -32.87
CA GLU A 350 -15.48 10.01 -33.98
C GLU A 350 -15.68 10.69 -35.34
N ARG A 351 -16.59 11.67 -35.40
CA ARG A 351 -16.83 12.48 -36.63
C ARG A 351 -15.66 13.44 -36.91
N ASP A 352 -15.17 14.12 -35.86
CA ASP A 352 -14.30 15.29 -36.06
C ASP A 352 -12.80 14.93 -35.99
N LEU A 353 -12.43 13.87 -35.24
CA LEU A 353 -11.05 13.36 -35.16
C LEU A 353 -10.83 12.10 -36.00
N GLY A 354 -11.90 11.39 -36.42
CA GLY A 354 -11.82 10.12 -37.11
C GLY A 354 -11.68 8.94 -36.13
N ALA A 355 -10.77 8.01 -36.42
CA ALA A 355 -10.57 6.85 -35.55
C ALA A 355 -9.92 7.27 -34.22
N VAL A 356 -10.68 7.15 -33.12
CA VAL A 356 -10.23 7.45 -31.76
C VAL A 356 -9.94 6.14 -31.03
N ASN A 357 -8.72 6.03 -30.49
CA ASN A 357 -8.37 4.95 -29.57
C ASN A 357 -8.71 5.36 -28.13
N TYR A 358 -9.81 4.81 -27.61
CA TYR A 358 -10.21 5.07 -26.23
C TYR A 358 -9.47 4.16 -25.26
N VAL A 359 -8.97 4.74 -24.18
CA VAL A 359 -8.19 4.08 -23.15
C VAL A 359 -8.79 4.32 -21.76
N ASP A 360 -8.50 3.46 -20.80
CA ASP A 360 -8.93 3.64 -19.41
C ASP A 360 -7.87 4.45 -18.64
N ILE A 361 -8.10 5.74 -18.47
CA ILE A 361 -7.22 6.65 -17.73
C ILE A 361 -7.94 7.45 -16.64
N ALA A 362 -9.24 7.29 -16.48
CA ALA A 362 -9.99 7.97 -15.43
C ALA A 362 -9.96 7.21 -14.10
N LYS A 363 -10.10 7.95 -12.99
CA LYS A 363 -10.37 7.37 -11.67
C LYS A 363 -11.76 6.76 -11.62
N VAL A 364 -11.87 5.62 -10.96
CA VAL A 364 -13.16 4.99 -10.66
C VAL A 364 -13.92 5.83 -9.61
N ARG A 365 -15.24 5.87 -9.72
CA ARG A 365 -16.12 6.67 -8.85
C ARG A 365 -17.05 5.79 -8.03
N GLU A 366 -17.49 6.33 -6.90
CA GLU A 366 -18.59 5.77 -6.10
C GLU A 366 -19.83 5.58 -6.97
N GLY A 367 -20.50 4.43 -6.84
CA GLY A 367 -21.67 4.09 -7.66
C GLY A 367 -21.37 3.76 -9.13
N GLY A 368 -20.09 3.67 -9.51
CA GLY A 368 -19.65 3.31 -10.86
C GLY A 368 -20.02 1.88 -11.24
N ILE A 369 -19.93 1.58 -12.55
CA ILE A 369 -20.22 0.26 -13.09
C ILE A 369 -19.03 -0.66 -12.81
N CYS A 370 -19.31 -1.80 -12.16
CA CYS A 370 -18.30 -2.82 -11.94
C CYS A 370 -17.82 -3.43 -13.26
N PRO A 371 -16.52 -3.50 -13.53
CA PRO A 371 -16.01 -4.09 -14.78
C PRO A 371 -16.31 -5.60 -14.89
N CYS A 372 -16.44 -6.31 -13.76
CA CYS A 372 -16.72 -7.74 -13.73
C CYS A 372 -18.21 -8.06 -13.92
N CYS A 373 -19.07 -7.59 -13.02
CA CYS A 373 -20.50 -7.95 -13.05
C CYS A 373 -21.36 -7.00 -13.89
N GLY A 374 -20.83 -5.84 -14.30
CA GLY A 374 -21.55 -4.88 -15.15
C GLY A 374 -22.64 -4.07 -14.43
N LYS A 375 -22.76 -4.18 -13.12
CA LYS A 375 -23.75 -3.46 -12.31
C LYS A 375 -23.16 -2.17 -11.72
N PRO A 376 -23.99 -1.14 -11.43
CA PRO A 376 -23.53 0.11 -10.78
C PRO A 376 -23.36 -0.08 -9.27
N THR A 377 -22.41 -0.91 -8.88
CA THR A 377 -22.23 -1.44 -7.50
C THR A 377 -20.86 -1.16 -6.91
N ILE A 378 -20.10 -0.25 -7.52
CA ILE A 378 -18.79 0.15 -6.99
C ILE A 378 -18.96 1.01 -5.74
N THR A 379 -18.22 0.65 -4.70
CA THR A 379 -18.04 1.46 -3.49
C THR A 379 -16.54 1.69 -3.24
N ILE A 380 -16.22 2.85 -2.66
CA ILE A 380 -14.84 3.24 -2.36
C ILE A 380 -14.68 3.32 -0.85
N LYS A 381 -13.73 2.57 -0.31
CA LYS A 381 -13.40 2.57 1.12
C LYS A 381 -11.95 2.97 1.34
N ARG A 382 -11.65 3.39 2.56
CA ARG A 382 -10.26 3.64 2.96
C ARG A 382 -9.66 2.36 3.52
N GLY A 383 -8.36 2.17 3.34
CA GLY A 383 -7.64 1.01 3.83
C GLY A 383 -6.19 1.30 4.20
N ILE A 384 -5.63 0.41 5.01
CA ILE A 384 -4.20 0.37 5.35
C ILE A 384 -3.62 -0.88 4.68
N GLU A 385 -2.59 -0.72 3.87
CA GLU A 385 -1.82 -1.82 3.31
C GLU A 385 -1.01 -2.52 4.40
N VAL A 386 -1.32 -3.79 4.68
CA VAL A 386 -0.62 -4.61 5.69
C VAL A 386 0.35 -5.62 5.08
N GLY A 387 0.30 -5.82 3.78
CA GLY A 387 1.22 -6.69 3.03
C GLY A 387 1.00 -6.58 1.54
N ASN A 388 1.98 -7.04 0.78
CA ASN A 388 1.92 -7.09 -0.69
C ASN A 388 2.65 -8.30 -1.24
N ILE A 389 2.26 -8.71 -2.44
CA ILE A 389 2.88 -9.77 -3.21
C ILE A 389 2.97 -9.37 -4.67
N PHE A 390 4.12 -9.67 -5.32
CA PHE A 390 4.42 -9.27 -6.69
C PHE A 390 4.95 -10.45 -7.52
N GLN A 391 4.53 -10.52 -8.78
CA GLN A 391 5.22 -11.30 -9.81
C GLN A 391 6.17 -10.36 -10.54
N LEU A 392 7.45 -10.40 -10.20
CA LEU A 392 8.47 -9.47 -10.71
C LEU A 392 8.95 -9.82 -12.13
N GLY A 393 8.73 -11.06 -12.57
CA GLY A 393 9.27 -11.55 -13.83
C GLY A 393 10.80 -11.62 -13.79
N THR A 394 11.44 -11.17 -14.86
CA THR A 394 12.90 -11.21 -15.03
C THR A 394 13.59 -9.86 -14.81
N LYS A 395 12.90 -8.87 -14.29
CA LYS A 395 13.44 -7.50 -14.17
C LYS A 395 14.81 -7.46 -13.51
N TYR A 396 14.96 -8.10 -12.35
CA TYR A 396 16.21 -8.09 -11.58
C TYR A 396 17.17 -9.17 -12.03
N THR A 397 16.69 -10.37 -12.28
CA THR A 397 17.55 -11.48 -12.72
C THR A 397 18.22 -11.20 -14.06
N LYS A 398 17.51 -10.57 -15.00
CA LYS A 398 18.07 -10.18 -16.30
C LYS A 398 19.09 -9.04 -16.17
N SER A 399 18.76 -7.97 -15.46
CA SER A 399 19.66 -6.83 -15.29
C SER A 399 20.93 -7.17 -14.51
N MET A 400 20.84 -8.11 -13.58
CA MET A 400 21.97 -8.60 -12.76
C MET A 400 22.60 -9.89 -13.30
N HIS A 401 22.32 -10.28 -14.54
CA HIS A 401 22.93 -11.41 -15.25
C HIS A 401 22.84 -12.75 -14.51
N MET A 402 21.76 -12.99 -13.76
CA MET A 402 21.50 -14.27 -13.14
C MET A 402 20.99 -15.27 -14.18
N GLN A 403 21.66 -16.40 -14.32
CA GLN A 403 21.34 -17.42 -15.29
C GLN A 403 21.46 -18.83 -14.68
N TYR A 404 20.72 -19.77 -15.26
CA TYR A 404 20.84 -21.21 -14.97
C TYR A 404 20.86 -22.01 -16.27
N THR A 405 21.44 -23.18 -16.23
CA THR A 405 21.41 -24.13 -17.34
C THR A 405 20.19 -25.01 -17.22
N ASP A 406 19.36 -25.06 -18.27
CA ASP A 406 18.16 -25.89 -18.33
C ASP A 406 18.47 -27.37 -18.65
N GLU A 407 17.44 -28.20 -18.78
CA GLU A 407 17.55 -29.63 -19.08
C GLU A 407 18.24 -29.93 -20.42
N ASN A 408 18.20 -28.98 -21.36
CA ASN A 408 18.77 -29.08 -22.68
C ASN A 408 20.21 -28.54 -22.78
N GLY A 409 20.74 -28.02 -21.67
CA GLY A 409 22.04 -27.36 -21.62
C GLY A 409 22.03 -25.89 -22.06
N GLU A 410 20.85 -25.28 -22.24
CA GLU A 410 20.69 -23.89 -22.65
C GLU A 410 20.65 -22.95 -21.43
N LEU A 411 21.23 -21.75 -21.59
CA LEU A 411 21.21 -20.73 -20.55
C LEU A 411 19.86 -20.02 -20.55
N GLN A 412 19.22 -19.97 -19.37
CA GLN A 412 17.94 -19.34 -19.13
C GLN A 412 18.05 -18.32 -18.01
N THR A 413 17.12 -17.36 -17.99
CA THR A 413 16.99 -16.35 -16.90
C THR A 413 15.86 -16.75 -15.97
N PRO A 414 16.10 -16.88 -14.64
CA PRO A 414 15.03 -17.24 -13.70
C PRO A 414 14.02 -16.11 -13.52
N ILE A 415 12.80 -16.50 -13.16
CA ILE A 415 11.67 -15.61 -12.92
C ILE A 415 11.49 -15.45 -11.41
N MET A 416 11.23 -14.22 -10.94
CA MET A 416 11.13 -13.90 -9.52
C MET A 416 9.71 -13.52 -9.09
N GLY A 417 9.39 -13.88 -7.84
CA GLY A 417 8.33 -13.29 -7.04
C GLY A 417 8.91 -12.57 -5.82
N CYS A 418 8.17 -11.59 -5.29
CA CYS A 418 8.52 -10.83 -4.10
C CYS A 418 7.31 -10.68 -3.18
N TYR A 419 7.49 -10.83 -1.87
CA TYR A 419 6.41 -10.93 -0.90
C TYR A 419 6.78 -10.18 0.39
N GLY A 420 6.11 -9.04 0.67
CA GLY A 420 6.44 -8.13 1.78
C GLY A 420 5.36 -7.99 2.84
N ILE A 421 5.76 -7.89 4.11
CA ILE A 421 4.92 -7.51 5.25
C ILE A 421 5.69 -6.56 6.15
N GLY A 422 5.15 -5.36 6.38
CA GLY A 422 5.68 -4.40 7.34
C GLY A 422 5.22 -4.76 8.77
N VAL A 423 6.14 -5.17 9.63
CA VAL A 423 5.81 -5.69 10.98
C VAL A 423 5.21 -4.61 11.88
N GLY A 424 5.81 -3.42 11.92
CA GLY A 424 5.28 -2.31 12.75
C GLY A 424 3.93 -1.80 12.25
N ARG A 425 3.75 -1.70 10.93
CA ARG A 425 2.47 -1.33 10.32
C ARG A 425 1.39 -2.36 10.62
N MET A 426 1.72 -3.64 10.62
CA MET A 426 0.81 -4.71 11.00
C MET A 426 0.39 -4.59 12.47
N ALA A 427 1.31 -4.32 13.40
CA ALA A 427 0.98 -4.07 14.80
C ALA A 427 0.03 -2.87 14.98
N ALA A 428 0.30 -1.75 14.30
CA ALA A 428 -0.57 -0.58 14.31
C ALA A 428 -1.95 -0.89 13.73
N SER A 429 -2.01 -1.68 12.66
CA SER A 429 -3.27 -2.10 12.01
C SER A 429 -4.11 -3.00 12.91
N ILE A 430 -3.49 -3.90 13.65
CA ILE A 430 -4.18 -4.72 14.65
C ILE A 430 -4.74 -3.84 15.77
N CYS A 431 -3.99 -2.84 16.23
CA CYS A 431 -4.48 -1.86 17.19
C CYS A 431 -5.67 -1.05 16.63
N GLU A 432 -5.65 -0.68 15.36
CA GLU A 432 -6.79 0.01 14.72
C GLU A 432 -8.04 -0.89 14.64
N ALA A 433 -7.88 -2.18 14.39
CA ALA A 433 -8.99 -3.13 14.35
C ALA A 433 -9.54 -3.47 15.74
N HIS A 434 -8.69 -3.44 16.76
CA HIS A 434 -9.00 -3.92 18.11
C HIS A 434 -8.65 -2.87 19.17
N HIS A 435 -9.52 -1.91 19.39
CA HIS A 435 -9.42 -0.92 20.47
C HIS A 435 -10.79 -0.38 20.86
N ASP A 436 -10.85 0.21 22.03
CA ASP A 436 -11.94 1.07 22.46
C ASP A 436 -11.41 2.47 22.86
N GLU A 437 -12.22 3.27 23.52
CA GLU A 437 -11.83 4.62 24.01
C GLU A 437 -10.76 4.59 25.12
N TYR A 438 -10.60 3.45 25.80
CA TYR A 438 -9.68 3.29 26.94
C TYR A 438 -8.31 2.77 26.50
N GLY A 439 -8.23 1.92 25.49
CA GLY A 439 -6.97 1.36 25.02
C GLY A 439 -7.09 0.26 23.98
N PRO A 440 -5.96 -0.34 23.57
CA PRO A 440 -5.94 -1.49 22.69
C PRO A 440 -6.59 -2.72 23.34
N ILE A 441 -7.12 -3.61 22.49
CA ILE A 441 -7.65 -4.93 22.86
C ILE A 441 -6.88 -5.96 22.05
N TRP A 442 -5.73 -6.39 22.56
CA TRP A 442 -4.84 -7.24 21.78
C TRP A 442 -5.37 -8.67 21.66
N PRO A 443 -5.38 -9.26 20.45
CA PRO A 443 -5.55 -10.71 20.30
C PRO A 443 -4.50 -11.46 21.12
N ILE A 444 -4.89 -12.54 21.78
CA ILE A 444 -4.00 -13.30 22.67
C ILE A 444 -2.74 -13.81 21.98
N SER A 445 -2.83 -14.10 20.68
CA SER A 445 -1.70 -14.60 19.88
C SER A 445 -0.53 -13.63 19.76
N ILE A 446 -0.78 -12.32 19.92
CA ILE A 446 0.23 -11.26 19.78
C ILE A 446 0.26 -10.32 20.99
N ALA A 447 -0.61 -10.49 21.97
CA ALA A 447 -0.63 -9.66 23.17
C ALA A 447 0.75 -9.59 23.84
N PRO A 448 1.17 -8.42 24.35
CA PRO A 448 2.49 -8.27 24.97
C PRO A 448 2.62 -9.14 26.21
N TRP A 449 1.52 -9.31 26.92
CA TRP A 449 1.30 -10.28 28.01
C TRP A 449 -0.10 -10.85 27.87
N GLU A 450 -0.25 -12.14 28.18
CA GLU A 450 -1.54 -12.83 28.10
C GLU A 450 -2.44 -12.45 29.26
N VAL A 451 -1.84 -12.28 30.46
CA VAL A 451 -2.50 -11.97 31.72
C VAL A 451 -1.83 -10.78 32.39
N GLU A 452 -2.62 -9.87 32.92
CA GLU A 452 -2.16 -8.84 33.86
C GLU A 452 -2.77 -9.11 35.25
N VAL A 453 -1.91 -9.28 36.26
CA VAL A 453 -2.30 -9.41 37.66
C VAL A 453 -2.19 -8.04 38.33
N CYS A 454 -3.31 -7.50 38.78
CA CYS A 454 -3.41 -6.24 39.50
C CYS A 454 -3.53 -6.50 41.01
N CYS A 455 -2.51 -6.15 41.79
CA CYS A 455 -2.54 -6.22 43.23
C CYS A 455 -3.07 -4.90 43.81
N LEU A 456 -4.34 -4.89 44.21
CA LEU A 456 -4.92 -3.73 44.89
C LEU A 456 -4.60 -3.80 46.41
N ARG A 457 -3.87 -2.84 46.91
CA ARG A 457 -3.44 -2.80 48.32
C ARG A 457 -2.23 -3.72 48.59
N VAL A 458 -1.11 -3.34 48.01
CA VAL A 458 0.21 -4.01 48.24
C VAL A 458 0.68 -3.92 49.70
N ASP A 459 0.09 -3.02 50.48
CA ASP A 459 0.28 -2.88 51.94
C ASP A 459 -0.49 -3.92 52.78
N ASP A 460 -1.45 -4.62 52.17
CA ASP A 460 -2.17 -5.73 52.82
C ASP A 460 -1.42 -7.04 52.55
N GLU A 461 -0.84 -7.64 53.60
CA GLU A 461 0.03 -8.82 53.48
C GLU A 461 -0.68 -10.01 52.81
N GLN A 462 -1.96 -10.24 53.13
CA GLN A 462 -2.72 -11.34 52.54
C GLN A 462 -2.94 -11.12 51.05
N THR A 463 -3.34 -9.91 50.66
CA THR A 463 -3.59 -9.55 49.25
C THR A 463 -2.29 -9.68 48.44
N LYS A 464 -1.19 -9.16 48.97
CA LYS A 464 0.12 -9.27 48.32
C LYS A 464 0.59 -10.71 48.18
N SER A 465 0.46 -11.51 49.25
CA SER A 465 0.87 -12.91 49.24
C SER A 465 0.10 -13.75 48.22
N VAL A 466 -1.21 -13.53 48.07
CA VAL A 466 -2.03 -14.24 47.07
C VAL A 466 -1.67 -13.77 45.65
N ALA A 467 -1.45 -12.47 45.43
CA ALA A 467 -1.05 -11.95 44.12
C ALA A 467 0.35 -12.44 43.71
N ASP A 468 1.32 -12.45 44.64
CA ASP A 468 2.66 -13.00 44.42
C ASP A 468 2.62 -14.47 44.04
N GLN A 469 1.81 -15.27 44.78
CA GLN A 469 1.67 -16.70 44.48
C GLN A 469 1.01 -16.95 43.13
N LEU A 470 -0.06 -16.22 42.82
CA LEU A 470 -0.74 -16.33 41.54
C LEU A 470 0.21 -15.97 40.35
N TYR A 471 1.00 -14.91 40.50
CA TYR A 471 2.01 -14.55 39.51
C TYR A 471 3.01 -15.69 39.29
N GLN A 472 3.53 -16.30 40.35
CA GLN A 472 4.47 -17.43 40.25
C GLN A 472 3.82 -18.65 39.59
N ASP A 473 2.58 -18.98 39.96
CA ASP A 473 1.86 -20.13 39.41
C ASP A 473 1.58 -19.96 37.91
N LEU A 474 1.21 -18.76 37.48
CA LEU A 474 1.02 -18.43 36.06
C LEU A 474 2.34 -18.54 35.29
N GLN A 475 3.45 -18.00 35.84
CA GLN A 475 4.77 -18.13 35.21
C GLN A 475 5.24 -19.58 35.10
N ASN A 476 5.04 -20.37 36.15
CA ASN A 476 5.37 -21.79 36.15
C ASN A 476 4.53 -22.62 35.16
N SER A 477 3.41 -22.06 34.72
CA SER A 477 2.52 -22.64 33.69
C SER A 477 2.81 -22.08 32.28
N ASP A 478 3.94 -21.43 32.07
CA ASP A 478 4.37 -20.81 30.80
C ASP A 478 3.40 -19.72 30.28
N VAL A 479 2.62 -19.10 31.18
CA VAL A 479 1.77 -17.95 30.85
C VAL A 479 2.59 -16.68 30.92
N GLU A 480 2.51 -15.86 29.90
CA GLU A 480 3.13 -14.53 29.88
C GLU A 480 2.32 -13.55 30.72
N VAL A 481 2.83 -13.22 31.89
CA VAL A 481 2.10 -12.45 32.89
C VAL A 481 2.82 -11.13 33.19
N LEU A 482 2.06 -10.05 33.25
CA LEU A 482 2.48 -8.76 33.80
C LEU A 482 1.93 -8.65 35.22
N TYR A 483 2.78 -8.31 36.18
CA TYR A 483 2.38 -8.11 37.55
C TYR A 483 2.44 -6.64 37.94
N ASP A 484 1.28 -6.02 38.20
CA ASP A 484 1.20 -4.65 38.69
C ASP A 484 1.10 -4.66 40.23
N ASP A 485 2.25 -4.50 40.90
CA ASP A 485 2.41 -4.44 42.34
C ASP A 485 2.73 -3.01 42.84
N ARG A 486 2.39 -1.99 42.03
CA ARG A 486 2.61 -0.60 42.41
C ARG A 486 1.62 -0.14 43.48
N ASP A 487 2.09 0.68 44.43
CA ASP A 487 1.23 1.38 45.38
C ASP A 487 0.56 2.59 44.73
N VAL A 488 -0.48 2.35 43.94
CA VAL A 488 -1.28 3.37 43.23
C VAL A 488 -2.75 3.16 43.45
N ARG A 489 -3.54 4.22 43.19
CA ARG A 489 -5.01 4.12 43.30
C ARG A 489 -5.55 3.14 42.24
N PRO A 490 -6.61 2.34 42.59
CA PRO A 490 -7.18 1.36 41.67
C PRO A 490 -7.55 1.93 40.31
N GLY A 491 -8.12 3.14 40.25
CA GLY A 491 -8.48 3.79 38.98
C GLY A 491 -7.27 4.07 38.07
N ALA A 492 -6.11 4.44 38.65
CA ALA A 492 -4.88 4.64 37.88
C ALA A 492 -4.33 3.30 37.38
N MET A 493 -4.31 2.27 38.23
CA MET A 493 -3.89 0.92 37.83
C MET A 493 -4.74 0.38 36.69
N PHE A 494 -6.06 0.49 36.75
CA PHE A 494 -6.96 0.02 35.71
C PHE A 494 -6.83 0.82 34.40
N SER A 495 -6.63 2.15 34.47
CA SER A 495 -6.38 2.97 33.28
C SER A 495 -5.10 2.58 32.58
N ASP A 496 -4.04 2.26 33.32
CA ASP A 496 -2.79 1.78 32.75
C ASP A 496 -2.93 0.37 32.17
N ALA A 497 -3.67 -0.51 32.86
CA ALA A 497 -3.99 -1.85 32.37
C ALA A 497 -4.80 -1.82 31.06
N ASP A 498 -5.76 -0.90 30.93
CA ASP A 498 -6.52 -0.69 29.69
C ASP A 498 -5.60 -0.24 28.53
N LEU A 499 -4.63 0.62 28.81
CA LEU A 499 -3.66 1.06 27.81
C LEU A 499 -2.66 -0.05 27.41
N ILE A 500 -2.31 -0.95 28.32
CA ILE A 500 -1.48 -2.13 28.02
C ILE A 500 -2.25 -3.16 27.21
N GLY A 501 -3.55 -3.32 27.51
CA GLY A 501 -4.46 -4.12 26.71
C GLY A 501 -4.22 -5.63 26.79
N ALA A 502 -3.69 -6.15 27.92
CA ALA A 502 -3.60 -7.59 28.12
C ALA A 502 -5.00 -8.24 28.06
N PRO A 503 -5.18 -9.34 27.32
CA PRO A 503 -6.50 -9.95 27.09
C PRO A 503 -7.24 -10.36 28.36
N ILE A 504 -6.49 -10.77 29.40
CA ILE A 504 -7.04 -11.23 30.68
C ILE A 504 -6.48 -10.36 31.79
N ARG A 505 -7.36 -9.82 32.63
CA ARG A 505 -7.01 -9.09 33.84
C ARG A 505 -7.48 -9.87 35.05
N VAL A 506 -6.57 -10.08 35.99
CA VAL A 506 -6.87 -10.69 37.30
C VAL A 506 -6.66 -9.65 38.39
N VAL A 507 -7.70 -9.33 39.12
CA VAL A 507 -7.66 -8.37 40.21
C VAL A 507 -7.69 -9.10 41.54
N VAL A 508 -6.65 -8.89 42.34
CA VAL A 508 -6.53 -9.39 43.71
C VAL A 508 -6.77 -8.21 44.66
N SER A 509 -7.81 -8.30 45.47
CA SER A 509 -8.19 -7.23 46.41
C SER A 509 -8.60 -7.78 47.76
N PRO A 510 -8.45 -7.00 48.86
CA PRO A 510 -8.90 -7.44 50.19
C PRO A 510 -10.40 -7.76 50.22
N ARG A 511 -11.20 -7.03 49.43
CA ARG A 511 -12.65 -7.27 49.34
C ARG A 511 -12.96 -8.67 48.79
N ASN A 512 -12.38 -9.02 47.67
CA ASN A 512 -12.65 -10.30 46.99
C ASN A 512 -12.06 -11.48 47.76
N LEU A 513 -10.91 -11.28 48.43
CA LEU A 513 -10.30 -12.31 49.26
C LEU A 513 -11.12 -12.69 50.51
N LYS A 514 -11.93 -11.76 51.03
CA LYS A 514 -12.87 -12.09 52.11
C LYS A 514 -13.93 -13.10 51.67
N GLU A 515 -14.24 -13.11 50.37
CA GLU A 515 -15.16 -14.07 49.76
C GLU A 515 -14.44 -15.30 49.20
N GLY A 516 -13.12 -15.39 49.39
CA GLY A 516 -12.29 -16.50 48.90
C GLY A 516 -12.12 -16.53 47.35
N VAL A 517 -12.27 -15.39 46.69
CA VAL A 517 -12.22 -15.28 45.20
C VAL A 517 -11.25 -14.19 44.73
N VAL A 518 -10.88 -14.27 43.47
CA VAL A 518 -10.26 -13.20 42.71
C VAL A 518 -11.21 -12.81 41.56
N GLU A 519 -11.09 -11.57 41.07
CA GLU A 519 -11.87 -11.10 39.93
C GLU A 519 -11.10 -11.33 38.64
N ILE A 520 -11.72 -11.95 37.65
CA ILE A 520 -11.16 -12.14 36.32
C ILE A 520 -12.05 -11.43 35.31
N THR A 521 -11.45 -10.56 34.52
CA THR A 521 -12.12 -9.84 33.43
C THR A 521 -11.36 -10.02 32.13
N THR A 522 -12.08 -9.98 31.01
CA THR A 522 -11.48 -9.90 29.69
C THR A 522 -11.44 -8.45 29.25
N ARG A 523 -10.40 -8.09 28.54
CA ARG A 523 -10.26 -6.77 27.93
C ARG A 523 -11.07 -6.68 26.65
#